data_0d5e97858d427d41c64407587c839630
#
_entry.id   0d5e97858d427d41c64407587c839630
#
_cell.length_a   1.000
_cell.length_b   1.000
_cell.length_c   1.000
_cell.angle_alpha   90.00
_cell.angle_beta   90.00
_cell.angle_gamma   90.00
#
_symmetry.space_group_name_H-M   'P 1'
#
loop_
_entity.id
_entity.type
_entity.pdbx_description
1 polymer ?
#
loop_
_entity_poly.entity_id
_entity_poly.type
_entity_poly.pdbx_seq_one_letter_code
_entity_poly.pdbx_strand_id
1 'polypeptide(L)'
;MVVSVGTSLVVQAITAPPAVPQLVIYKERPPLMQVNAKEVARELLTHEQFKCFSFIMGKESAWQDKDNPTSTASGVGQLLDGTYRNLGMKRSSSTVAQTIAALAYIGRKYGAGGPCAAKAFWLKNSYY
;
A
#
# COMPACT_ATOMS: atom_id res chain seq x y z
N MET A 1 -36.05 12.73 38.73
CA MET A 1 -35.58 12.88 38.02
C MET A 1 -35.00 12.92 37.38
N VAL A 2 -34.95 12.66 37.58
CA VAL A 2 -34.34 12.89 36.84
C VAL A 2 -33.79 12.82 36.31
N VAL A 3 -33.74 12.73 36.42
CA VAL A 3 -33.21 12.90 35.63
C VAL A 3 -32.50 12.96 35.21
N SER A 4 -32.65 13.00 35.51
CA SER A 4 -32.07 13.27 34.87
C SER A 4 -31.27 13.15 34.65
N VAL A 5 -31.20 12.88 35.17
CA VAL A 5 -30.39 12.86 34.76
C VAL A 5 -29.75 12.55 34.23
N GLY A 6 -29.89 12.43 34.41
CA GLY A 6 -29.21 12.27 34.05
C GLY A 6 -28.73 12.11 33.42
N THR A 7 -28.98 11.87 33.19
CA THR A 7 -28.55 11.81 32.28
C THR A 7 -27.55 12.30 31.84
N SER A 8 -27.48 12.72 32.01
CA SER A 8 -26.50 13.41 31.62
C SER A 8 -25.27 12.83 31.58
N LEU A 9 -25.13 11.99 32.27
CA LEU A 9 -23.96 11.42 32.32
C LEU A 9 -23.48 10.91 31.14
N VAL A 10 -24.24 10.54 30.34
CA VAL A 10 -23.82 9.91 29.16
C VAL A 10 -22.97 10.75 28.31
N VAL A 11 -23.19 11.96 28.27
CA VAL A 11 -22.53 12.82 27.38
C VAL A 11 -21.12 13.06 27.70
N GLN A 12 -20.78 13.04 28.93
CA GLN A 12 -19.49 13.39 29.30
C GLN A 12 -18.44 12.46 28.92
N ALA A 13 -18.72 11.22 28.96
CA ALA A 13 -17.72 10.24 28.75
C ALA A 13 -17.21 10.22 27.35
N ILE A 14 -17.98 10.74 26.44
CA ILE A 14 -17.61 10.63 25.08
C ILE A 14 -16.59 11.60 24.63
N THR A 15 -16.54 12.71 25.27
CA THR A 15 -15.80 13.78 24.67
C THR A 15 -14.35 13.84 25.02
N ALA A 16 -14.02 13.63 26.24
CA ALA A 16 -12.67 13.90 26.63
C ALA A 16 -11.70 12.81 26.39
N PRO A 17 -12.06 11.61 26.66
CA PRO A 17 -11.08 10.55 26.68
C PRO A 17 -10.36 10.24 25.41
N PRO A 18 -10.95 10.46 24.26
CA PRO A 18 -10.34 9.96 23.04
C PRO A 18 -8.96 10.50 22.73
N ALA A 19 -8.71 11.72 23.08
CA ALA A 19 -7.46 12.32 22.68
C ALA A 19 -6.26 11.74 23.39
N VAL A 20 -6.40 11.43 24.64
CA VAL A 20 -5.27 10.97 25.40
C VAL A 20 -4.79 9.59 24.99
N PRO A 21 -5.66 8.60 24.83
CA PRO A 21 -5.22 7.31 24.35
C PRO A 21 -4.54 7.38 23.00
N GLN A 22 -5.01 8.28 22.16
CA GLN A 22 -4.41 8.40 20.85
C GLN A 22 -2.99 8.90 20.91
N LEU A 23 -2.69 9.80 21.81
CA LEU A 23 -1.34 10.28 21.97
C LEU A 23 -0.40 9.19 22.45
N VAL A 24 -0.88 8.33 23.33
CA VAL A 24 -0.08 7.24 23.81
C VAL A 24 0.24 6.27 22.67
N ILE A 25 -0.74 6.00 21.85
CA ILE A 25 -0.53 5.12 20.72
C ILE A 25 0.54 5.67 19.78
N TYR A 26 0.51 6.95 19.50
CA TYR A 26 1.51 7.55 18.64
C TYR A 26 2.91 7.42 19.20
N LYS A 27 3.07 7.53 20.50
CA LYS A 27 4.39 7.42 21.10
C LYS A 27 4.97 6.04 20.95
N GLU A 28 4.12 5.04 20.89
CA GLU A 28 4.59 3.67 20.82
C GLU A 28 4.72 3.16 19.40
N ARG A 29 4.29 3.95 18.41
CA ARG A 29 4.42 3.52 17.04
C ARG A 29 5.84 3.69 16.55
N PRO A 30 6.33 2.75 15.74
CA PRO A 30 7.60 2.96 15.08
C PRO A 30 7.48 4.15 14.13
N PRO A 31 8.55 4.87 13.88
CA PRO A 31 8.53 5.96 12.91
C PRO A 31 8.09 5.48 11.55
N LEU A 32 7.35 6.33 10.84
CA LEU A 32 6.85 5.96 9.51
C LEU A 32 7.96 5.60 8.55
N MET A 33 9.13 6.19 8.71
CA MET A 33 10.26 5.89 7.85
C MET A 33 10.76 4.47 7.99
N GLN A 34 10.35 3.75 9.05
CA GLN A 34 10.72 2.36 9.22
C GLN A 34 9.78 1.38 8.54
N VAL A 35 8.66 1.87 8.02
CA VAL A 35 7.73 1.02 7.29
C VAL A 35 8.30 0.74 5.92
N ASN A 36 8.40 -0.52 5.54
CA ASN A 36 8.97 -0.88 4.25
C ASN A 36 7.88 -1.32 3.25
N ALA A 37 8.28 -1.40 2.00
CA ALA A 37 7.38 -1.69 0.90
C ALA A 37 6.63 -3.02 1.06
N LYS A 38 7.32 -4.05 1.53
CA LYS A 38 6.69 -5.35 1.71
C LYS A 38 5.61 -5.31 2.78
N GLU A 39 5.87 -4.60 3.86
CA GLU A 39 4.90 -4.48 4.93
C GLU A 39 3.64 -3.75 4.47
N VAL A 40 3.81 -2.69 3.68
CA VAL A 40 2.67 -1.98 3.11
C VAL A 40 1.85 -2.92 2.23
N ALA A 41 2.49 -3.66 1.37
CA ALA A 41 1.78 -4.60 0.51
C ALA A 41 1.04 -5.67 1.32
N ARG A 42 1.68 -6.16 2.38
CA ARG A 42 1.07 -7.16 3.24
C ARG A 42 -0.19 -6.66 3.92
N GLU A 43 -0.19 -5.38 4.31
CA GLU A 43 -1.34 -4.77 4.94
C GLU A 43 -2.49 -4.53 3.96
N LEU A 44 -2.17 -4.25 2.71
CA LEU A 44 -3.17 -3.90 1.71
C LEU A 44 -3.78 -5.10 0.98
N LEU A 45 -3.17 -6.26 1.07
CA LEU A 45 -3.56 -7.43 0.29
C LEU A 45 -3.93 -8.61 1.17
N THR A 46 -4.76 -9.49 0.65
CA THR A 46 -4.94 -10.79 1.30
C THR A 46 -3.63 -11.56 1.22
N HIS A 47 -3.48 -12.56 2.05
CA HIS A 47 -2.27 -13.37 2.05
C HIS A 47 -1.98 -13.97 0.66
N GLU A 48 -3.02 -14.48 0.01
CA GLU A 48 -2.88 -15.07 -1.31
C GLU A 48 -2.43 -14.04 -2.35
N GLN A 49 -3.07 -12.88 -2.36
CA GLN A 49 -2.72 -11.83 -3.30
C GLN A 49 -1.32 -11.28 -3.00
N PHE A 50 -0.95 -11.20 -1.72
CA PHE A 50 0.39 -10.76 -1.37
C PHE A 50 1.46 -11.72 -1.92
N LYS A 51 1.22 -13.03 -1.83
CA LYS A 51 2.17 -14.01 -2.37
C LYS A 51 2.38 -13.81 -3.87
N CYS A 52 1.28 -13.58 -4.58
CA CYS A 52 1.36 -13.32 -6.01
C CYS A 52 2.10 -12.01 -6.31
N PHE A 53 1.77 -10.97 -5.57
CA PHE A 53 2.41 -9.67 -5.75
C PHE A 53 3.90 -9.75 -5.44
N SER A 54 4.25 -10.44 -4.36
CA SER A 54 5.65 -10.61 -3.97
C SER A 54 6.45 -11.36 -5.02
N PHE A 55 5.83 -12.34 -5.67
CA PHE A 55 6.48 -13.03 -6.78
C PHE A 55 6.84 -12.05 -7.90
N ILE A 56 5.88 -11.20 -8.29
CA ILE A 56 6.12 -10.25 -9.39
C ILE A 56 7.18 -9.23 -9.00
N MET A 57 7.05 -8.61 -7.83
CA MET A 57 8.02 -7.59 -7.40
C MET A 57 9.40 -8.19 -7.23
N GLY A 58 9.48 -9.44 -6.80
CA GLY A 58 10.75 -10.15 -6.71
C GLY A 58 11.39 -10.31 -8.07
N LYS A 59 10.60 -10.64 -9.10
CA LYS A 59 11.12 -10.80 -10.46
C LYS A 59 11.49 -9.48 -11.11
N GLU A 60 10.70 -8.43 -10.86
CA GLU A 60 10.92 -7.15 -11.52
C GLU A 60 12.15 -6.41 -10.97
N SER A 61 12.30 -6.37 -9.67
CA SER A 61 13.33 -5.52 -9.07
C SER A 61 13.95 -6.09 -7.81
N ALA A 62 13.55 -7.27 -7.36
CA ALA A 62 13.88 -7.79 -6.05
C ALA A 62 13.49 -6.79 -4.95
N TRP A 63 12.35 -6.12 -5.11
CA TRP A 63 11.81 -5.12 -4.18
C TRP A 63 12.71 -3.90 -4.00
N GLN A 64 13.52 -3.57 -5.00
CA GLN A 64 14.45 -2.46 -4.90
C GLN A 64 14.09 -1.33 -5.83
N ASP A 65 14.50 -0.12 -5.47
CA ASP A 65 14.42 1.04 -6.34
C ASP A 65 15.51 0.90 -7.40
N LYS A 66 15.14 0.38 -8.56
CA LYS A 66 16.10 -0.04 -9.55
C LYS A 66 15.70 0.52 -10.90
N ASP A 67 16.66 1.07 -11.60
CA ASP A 67 16.41 1.61 -12.94
C ASP A 67 16.71 0.55 -13.99
N ASN A 68 15.92 0.57 -15.07
CA ASN A 68 16.18 -0.27 -16.21
C ASN A 68 17.08 0.48 -17.19
N PRO A 69 18.23 -0.08 -17.60
CA PRO A 69 19.17 0.67 -18.43
C PRO A 69 18.71 0.87 -19.87
N THR A 70 17.67 0.17 -20.32
CA THR A 70 17.26 0.23 -21.72
C THR A 70 15.84 0.76 -21.92
N SER A 71 15.16 1.16 -20.85
CA SER A 71 13.80 1.71 -20.95
C SER A 71 13.55 2.66 -19.79
N THR A 72 12.36 3.26 -19.75
CA THR A 72 11.97 4.14 -18.64
C THR A 72 11.46 3.36 -17.43
N ALA A 73 11.41 2.03 -17.49
CA ALA A 73 10.96 1.21 -16.37
C ALA A 73 11.87 1.43 -15.18
N SER A 74 11.28 1.61 -14.01
CA SER A 74 12.06 1.84 -12.79
C SER A 74 11.26 1.51 -11.54
N GLY A 75 11.99 1.44 -10.44
CA GLY A 75 11.41 1.23 -9.13
C GLY A 75 11.04 -0.20 -8.86
N VAL A 76 10.37 -0.42 -7.74
CA VAL A 76 9.99 -1.74 -7.28
C VAL A 76 9.15 -2.48 -8.32
N GLY A 77 8.23 -1.79 -8.96
CA GLY A 77 7.33 -2.40 -9.94
C GLY A 77 7.79 -2.33 -11.38
N GLN A 78 8.91 -1.68 -11.63
CA GLN A 78 9.44 -1.48 -12.99
C GLN A 78 8.39 -0.89 -13.93
N LEU A 79 7.68 0.13 -13.47
CA LEU A 79 6.66 0.80 -14.27
C LEU A 79 7.30 1.83 -15.19
N LEU A 80 6.73 1.95 -16.37
CA LEU A 80 7.18 2.91 -17.37
C LEU A 80 6.65 4.32 -17.07
N ASP A 81 7.31 5.33 -17.62
CA ASP A 81 6.83 6.72 -17.51
C ASP A 81 5.39 6.88 -17.99
N GLY A 82 5.06 6.23 -19.10
CA GLY A 82 3.70 6.29 -19.63
C GLY A 82 2.68 5.70 -18.68
N THR A 83 3.06 4.66 -17.97
CA THR A 83 2.18 4.03 -16.97
C THR A 83 1.90 4.99 -15.83
N TYR A 84 2.93 5.67 -15.31
CA TYR A 84 2.74 6.66 -14.27
C TYR A 84 1.80 7.79 -14.74
N ARG A 85 1.99 8.28 -15.97
CA ARG A 85 1.11 9.31 -16.52
C ARG A 85 -0.33 8.84 -16.60
N ASN A 86 -0.54 7.61 -17.06
CA ASN A 86 -1.89 7.06 -17.18
C ASN A 86 -2.56 6.86 -15.83
N LEU A 87 -1.79 6.59 -14.79
CA LEU A 87 -2.30 6.46 -13.44
C LEU A 87 -2.53 7.82 -12.78
N GLY A 88 -2.03 8.90 -13.37
CA GLY A 88 -2.08 10.21 -12.73
C GLY A 88 -1.18 10.31 -11.53
N MET A 89 -0.13 9.52 -11.48
CA MET A 89 0.80 9.47 -10.34
C MET A 89 2.17 9.97 -10.76
N LYS A 90 2.89 10.57 -9.82
CA LYS A 90 4.25 11.01 -10.06
C LYS A 90 5.22 9.91 -9.67
N ARG A 91 6.34 9.86 -10.38
CA ARG A 91 7.42 8.98 -9.99
C ARG A 91 8.01 9.45 -8.66
N SER A 92 8.50 8.50 -7.89
CA SER A 92 9.05 8.77 -6.57
C SER A 92 10.24 7.84 -6.35
N SER A 93 11.19 8.27 -5.53
CA SER A 93 12.29 7.42 -5.10
C SER A 93 11.90 6.57 -3.89
N SER A 94 10.70 6.74 -3.36
CA SER A 94 10.23 5.95 -2.23
C SER A 94 9.75 4.58 -2.69
N THR A 95 10.31 3.52 -2.13
CA THR A 95 9.89 2.16 -2.48
C THR A 95 8.45 1.90 -2.05
N VAL A 96 7.97 2.55 -0.99
CA VAL A 96 6.58 2.45 -0.59
C VAL A 96 5.66 3.08 -1.65
N ALA A 97 5.99 4.28 -2.13
CA ALA A 97 5.20 4.93 -3.16
C ALA A 97 5.23 4.13 -4.46
N GLN A 98 6.37 3.56 -4.80
CA GLN A 98 6.51 2.72 -5.99
C GLN A 98 5.65 1.46 -5.89
N THR A 99 5.56 0.88 -4.69
CA THR A 99 4.74 -0.29 -4.44
C THR A 99 3.25 0.05 -4.59
N ILE A 100 2.83 1.19 -4.06
CA ILE A 100 1.45 1.65 -4.22
C ILE A 100 1.13 1.87 -5.70
N ALA A 101 2.06 2.44 -6.46
CA ALA A 101 1.86 2.62 -7.89
C ALA A 101 1.71 1.29 -8.62
N ALA A 102 2.53 0.29 -8.27
CA ALA A 102 2.42 -1.04 -8.87
C ALA A 102 1.08 -1.68 -8.56
N LEU A 103 0.59 -1.54 -7.33
CA LEU A 103 -0.73 -2.05 -6.96
C LEU A 103 -1.84 -1.34 -7.72
N ALA A 104 -1.72 -0.03 -7.90
CA ALA A 104 -2.70 0.75 -8.67
C ALA A 104 -2.72 0.29 -10.14
N TYR A 105 -1.56 0.06 -10.71
CA TYR A 105 -1.45 -0.43 -12.08
C TYR A 105 -2.11 -1.81 -12.23
N ILE A 106 -1.81 -2.71 -11.31
CA ILE A 106 -2.39 -4.05 -11.33
C ILE A 106 -3.92 -3.98 -11.18
N GLY A 107 -4.40 -3.15 -10.27
CA GLY A 107 -5.84 -2.97 -10.09
C GLY A 107 -6.52 -2.47 -11.34
N ARG A 108 -5.88 -1.54 -12.04
CA ARG A 108 -6.45 -0.99 -13.27
C ARG A 108 -6.43 -2.02 -14.41
N LYS A 109 -5.34 -2.75 -14.55
CA LYS A 109 -5.19 -3.67 -15.67
C LYS A 109 -5.92 -5.00 -15.45
N TYR A 110 -5.90 -5.53 -14.24
CA TYR A 110 -6.41 -6.86 -13.96
C TYR A 110 -7.70 -6.87 -13.14
N GLY A 111 -8.12 -5.72 -12.62
CA GLY A 111 -9.37 -5.61 -11.87
C GLY A 111 -9.40 -6.51 -10.66
N ALA A 112 -10.52 -7.18 -10.46
CA ALA A 112 -10.73 -8.01 -9.27
C ALA A 112 -9.77 -9.22 -9.20
N GLY A 113 -9.19 -9.63 -10.32
CA GLY A 113 -8.22 -10.72 -10.30
C GLY A 113 -6.93 -10.35 -9.60
N GLY A 114 -6.59 -9.07 -9.61
CA GLY A 114 -5.48 -8.53 -8.83
C GLY A 114 -4.13 -9.12 -9.12
N PRO A 115 -3.24 -9.13 -8.13
CA PRO A 115 -1.89 -9.65 -8.30
C PRO A 115 -1.80 -11.09 -8.78
N CYS A 116 -2.75 -11.94 -8.40
CA CYS A 116 -2.68 -13.34 -8.86
C CYS A 116 -3.02 -13.47 -10.34
N ALA A 117 -3.91 -12.64 -10.87
CA ALA A 117 -4.14 -12.57 -12.31
C ALA A 117 -2.90 -12.02 -13.02
N ALA A 118 -2.27 -11.02 -12.44
CA ALA A 118 -1.03 -10.47 -12.98
C ALA A 118 0.08 -11.51 -13.01
N LYS A 119 0.19 -12.32 -11.95
CA LYS A 119 1.19 -13.39 -11.91
C LYS A 119 0.95 -14.42 -13.00
N ALA A 120 -0.31 -14.82 -13.22
CA ALA A 120 -0.63 -15.76 -14.27
C ALA A 120 -0.21 -15.22 -15.64
N PHE A 121 -0.44 -13.94 -15.88
CA PHE A 121 -0.01 -13.29 -17.11
C PHE A 121 1.52 -13.25 -17.20
N TRP A 122 2.18 -12.91 -16.09
CA TRP A 122 3.64 -12.84 -16.03
C TRP A 122 4.28 -14.19 -16.38
N LEU A 123 3.72 -15.26 -15.85
CA LEU A 123 4.25 -16.60 -16.11
C LEU A 123 4.23 -16.96 -17.58
N LYS A 124 3.30 -16.40 -18.36
CA LYS A 124 3.22 -16.62 -19.79
C LYS A 124 4.08 -15.69 -20.60
N ASN A 125 4.21 -14.44 -20.14
CA ASN A 125 4.72 -13.37 -20.97
C ASN A 125 6.00 -12.71 -20.46
N SER A 126 6.39 -12.99 -19.22
CA SER A 126 7.57 -12.43 -18.56
C SER A 126 7.46 -10.91 -18.32
N TYR A 127 6.26 -10.38 -18.26
CA TYR A 127 5.95 -9.02 -17.83
C TYR A 127 4.49 -8.99 -17.35
N TYR A 128 4.07 -7.86 -16.78
CA TYR A 128 2.69 -7.75 -16.29
C TYR A 128 2.07 -6.42 -16.66
#